data_f2210d187af89c425791c0d86e830070
#
_entry.id   f2210d187af89c425791c0d86e830070
#
_cell.length_a   1.000
_cell.length_b   1.000
_cell.length_c   1.000
_cell.angle_alpha   90.00
_cell.angle_beta   90.00
_cell.angle_gamma   90.00
#
_symmetry.space_group_name_H-M   'P 1'
#
loop_
_entity.id
_entity.type
_entity.pdbx_description
1 polymer ?
#
loop_
_entity_poly.entity_id
_entity_poly.type
_entity_poly.pdbx_seq_one_letter_code
_entity_poly.pdbx_strand_id
1 'polypeptide(L)'
;MTKLSKKAKTQVGKVDSLKLYPIADALALVKQFATAKFDESIDVAVQLGIDAKKSDQVVRAAVVLPNGTGKSKRVAVFAQGQKAEEAKAAGADIVGMDDLAAEIKAGKMDFDVVIASPDTMRIVGTLGQVLGPRGLMPNPKVGTVTADVATAVKNAKAGQVQFRVDKAGIVHATIGRRSFDSDKLLGNLQALIDALNKAKPASSKGIYLKKVALSSTMGVGARVDVATIAAAPAQA
;
A
#
# COMPACT_ATOMS: atom_id res chain seq x y z
N MET A 1 7.54 -9.37 -36.13
CA MET A 1 7.64 -9.78 -34.71
C MET A 1 8.70 -8.93 -34.01
N THR A 2 8.35 -8.22 -32.95
CA THR A 2 9.29 -7.41 -32.17
C THR A 2 10.31 -8.31 -31.47
N LYS A 3 11.58 -7.96 -31.56
CA LYS A 3 12.68 -8.70 -30.91
C LYS A 3 12.55 -8.66 -29.39
N LEU A 4 12.35 -9.81 -28.75
CA LEU A 4 12.25 -9.90 -27.29
C LEU A 4 13.55 -9.41 -26.62
N SER A 5 13.42 -8.67 -25.51
CA SER A 5 14.56 -8.25 -24.69
C SER A 5 15.28 -9.48 -24.10
N LYS A 6 16.55 -9.32 -23.69
CA LYS A 6 17.32 -10.41 -23.05
C LYS A 6 16.58 -10.97 -21.83
N LYS A 7 15.98 -10.09 -21.00
CA LYS A 7 15.16 -10.46 -19.85
C LYS A 7 13.90 -11.25 -20.25
N ALA A 8 13.18 -10.78 -21.26
CA ALA A 8 11.97 -11.47 -21.72
C ALA A 8 12.29 -12.88 -22.25
N LYS A 9 13.44 -13.07 -22.92
CA LYS A 9 13.88 -14.39 -23.39
C LYS A 9 14.11 -15.40 -22.26
N THR A 10 14.61 -14.96 -21.10
CA THR A 10 14.83 -15.85 -19.95
C THR A 10 13.53 -16.21 -19.22
N GLN A 11 12.47 -15.47 -19.46
CA GLN A 11 11.15 -15.65 -18.85
C GLN A 11 10.22 -16.50 -19.71
N VAL A 12 10.39 -16.46 -21.04
CA VAL A 12 9.58 -17.24 -21.99
C VAL A 12 9.71 -18.73 -21.71
N GLY A 13 8.59 -19.42 -21.61
CA GLY A 13 8.50 -20.86 -21.30
C GLY A 13 8.64 -21.23 -19.83
N LYS A 14 9.04 -20.30 -18.96
CA LYS A 14 9.17 -20.56 -17.51
C LYS A 14 7.98 -20.02 -16.71
N VAL A 15 7.36 -18.95 -17.19
CA VAL A 15 6.18 -18.36 -16.57
C VAL A 15 5.08 -18.24 -17.61
N ASP A 16 3.96 -18.89 -17.33
CA ASP A 16 2.75 -18.76 -18.13
C ASP A 16 1.83 -17.71 -17.47
N SER A 17 1.54 -16.65 -18.20
CA SER A 17 0.70 -15.54 -17.72
C SER A 17 -0.78 -15.93 -17.58
N LEU A 18 -1.22 -17.03 -18.15
CA LEU A 18 -2.60 -17.53 -18.06
C LEU A 18 -2.81 -18.52 -16.93
N LYS A 19 -1.75 -19.22 -16.53
CA LYS A 19 -1.80 -20.24 -15.46
C LYS A 19 -2.04 -19.59 -14.10
N LEU A 20 -2.90 -20.22 -13.30
CA LEU A 20 -3.08 -19.91 -11.88
C LEU A 20 -2.05 -20.72 -11.09
N TYR A 21 -1.25 -20.04 -10.30
CA TYR A 21 -0.23 -20.66 -9.46
C TYR A 21 -0.68 -20.68 -8.01
N PRO A 22 -0.38 -21.74 -7.25
CA PRO A 22 -0.48 -21.73 -5.79
C PRO A 22 0.37 -20.55 -5.25
N ILE A 23 -0.03 -19.99 -4.13
CA ILE A 23 0.58 -18.79 -3.57
C ILE A 23 2.10 -18.96 -3.31
N ALA A 24 2.52 -20.12 -2.80
CA ALA A 24 3.92 -20.41 -2.53
C ALA A 24 4.77 -20.41 -3.81
N ASP A 25 4.26 -21.06 -4.86
CA ASP A 25 4.93 -21.13 -6.17
C ASP A 25 4.97 -19.76 -6.84
N ALA A 26 3.88 -18.98 -6.75
CA ALA A 26 3.82 -17.62 -7.28
C ALA A 26 4.87 -16.71 -6.62
N LEU A 27 5.00 -16.75 -5.29
CA LEU A 27 6.02 -16.01 -4.56
C LEU A 27 7.44 -16.44 -4.93
N ALA A 28 7.69 -17.76 -5.03
CA ALA A 28 8.98 -18.30 -5.44
C ALA A 28 9.36 -17.83 -6.85
N LEU A 29 8.44 -17.91 -7.82
CA LEU A 29 8.63 -17.43 -9.18
C LEU A 29 8.93 -15.93 -9.22
N VAL A 30 8.14 -15.09 -8.54
CA VAL A 30 8.35 -13.64 -8.52
C VAL A 30 9.71 -13.29 -7.93
N LYS A 31 10.13 -13.94 -6.83
CA LYS A 31 11.47 -13.76 -6.23
C LYS A 31 12.59 -14.21 -7.15
N GLN A 32 12.44 -15.35 -7.85
CA GLN A 32 13.42 -15.88 -8.77
C GLN A 32 13.69 -14.94 -9.95
N PHE A 33 12.65 -14.32 -10.49
CA PHE A 33 12.75 -13.41 -11.64
C PHE A 33 12.97 -11.94 -11.25
N ALA A 34 13.06 -11.61 -9.98
CA ALA A 34 13.47 -10.30 -9.47
C ALA A 34 14.99 -10.18 -9.57
N THR A 35 15.51 -9.84 -10.75
CA THR A 35 16.95 -9.85 -11.07
C THR A 35 17.60 -8.48 -11.16
N ALA A 36 16.93 -7.42 -10.72
CA ALA A 36 17.51 -6.08 -10.70
C ALA A 36 18.65 -5.96 -9.68
N LYS A 37 19.49 -4.94 -9.87
CA LYS A 37 20.64 -4.65 -8.98
C LYS A 37 20.24 -4.03 -7.64
N PHE A 38 18.99 -3.60 -7.51
CA PHE A 38 18.42 -3.04 -6.28
C PHE A 38 17.44 -4.05 -5.66
N ASP A 39 17.11 -3.85 -4.39
CA ASP A 39 16.10 -4.66 -3.70
C ASP A 39 14.70 -4.32 -4.22
N GLU A 40 14.19 -5.18 -5.12
CA GLU A 40 12.90 -4.98 -5.78
C GLU A 40 11.75 -5.07 -4.79
N SER A 41 10.72 -4.23 -4.94
CA SER A 41 9.45 -4.41 -4.23
C SER A 41 8.69 -5.59 -4.81
N ILE A 42 7.92 -6.26 -3.95
CA ILE A 42 6.93 -7.25 -4.36
C ILE A 42 5.57 -6.60 -4.19
N ASP A 43 4.88 -6.45 -5.31
CA ASP A 43 3.62 -5.75 -5.41
C ASP A 43 2.51 -6.74 -5.72
N VAL A 44 1.33 -6.46 -5.19
CA VAL A 44 0.11 -7.22 -5.45
C VAL A 44 -0.91 -6.34 -6.16
N ALA A 45 -1.57 -6.91 -7.16
CA ALA A 45 -2.71 -6.34 -7.83
C ALA A 45 -3.93 -7.24 -7.58
N VAL A 46 -4.96 -6.70 -6.92
CA VAL A 46 -6.19 -7.41 -6.58
C VAL A 46 -7.35 -6.81 -7.35
N GLN A 47 -7.92 -7.57 -8.26
CA GLN A 47 -9.14 -7.18 -8.96
C GLN A 47 -10.37 -7.51 -8.12
N LEU A 48 -11.12 -6.47 -7.78
CA LEU A 48 -12.35 -6.56 -7.00
C LEU A 48 -13.59 -6.65 -7.90
N GLY A 49 -14.62 -7.30 -7.40
CA GLY A 49 -15.94 -7.39 -8.05
C GLY A 49 -16.84 -6.21 -7.69
N ILE A 50 -16.35 -4.98 -7.90
CA ILE A 50 -17.07 -3.73 -7.59
C ILE A 50 -17.17 -2.86 -8.82
N ASP A 51 -18.13 -1.93 -8.81
CA ASP A 51 -18.23 -0.87 -9.80
C ASP A 51 -17.57 0.41 -9.24
N ALA A 52 -16.34 0.66 -9.68
CA ALA A 52 -15.53 1.80 -9.21
C ALA A 52 -16.12 3.17 -9.65
N LYS A 53 -17.11 3.21 -10.53
CA LYS A 53 -17.79 4.45 -10.92
C LYS A 53 -18.80 4.92 -9.86
N LYS A 54 -19.28 3.99 -9.04
CA LYS A 54 -20.21 4.28 -7.95
C LYS A 54 -19.46 4.69 -6.70
N SER A 55 -19.75 5.86 -6.17
CA SER A 55 -19.06 6.43 -4.99
C SER A 55 -19.22 5.59 -3.72
N ASP A 56 -20.33 4.83 -3.60
CA ASP A 56 -20.63 3.92 -2.49
C ASP A 56 -19.83 2.62 -2.55
N GLN A 57 -19.27 2.26 -3.73
CA GLN A 57 -18.46 1.07 -3.93
C GLN A 57 -16.94 1.35 -3.96
N VAL A 58 -16.55 2.61 -3.83
CA VAL A 58 -15.11 2.96 -3.79
C VAL A 58 -14.48 2.49 -2.49
N VAL A 59 -13.62 1.49 -2.58
CA VAL A 59 -12.82 0.98 -1.46
C VAL A 59 -11.56 1.81 -1.29
N ARG A 60 -11.38 2.37 -0.10
CA ARG A 60 -10.17 3.07 0.32
C ARG A 60 -9.95 2.82 1.80
N ALA A 61 -8.81 2.23 2.15
CA ALA A 61 -8.44 1.95 3.53
C ALA A 61 -6.92 1.89 3.68
N ALA A 62 -6.48 1.59 4.89
CA ALA A 62 -5.08 1.30 5.18
C ALA A 62 -5.00 0.03 6.01
N VAL A 63 -3.89 -0.66 5.88
CA VAL A 63 -3.54 -1.85 6.67
C VAL A 63 -2.12 -1.70 7.20
N VAL A 64 -1.92 -2.06 8.44
CA VAL A 64 -0.58 -2.21 9.02
C VAL A 64 -0.12 -3.62 8.72
N LEU A 65 0.97 -3.75 7.97
CA LEU A 65 1.52 -5.05 7.63
C LEU A 65 2.30 -5.61 8.83
N PRO A 66 2.08 -6.87 9.24
CA PRO A 66 2.74 -7.45 10.40
C PRO A 66 4.26 -7.48 10.29
N ASN A 67 4.79 -7.66 9.09
CA ASN A 67 6.23 -7.68 8.83
C ASN A 67 6.75 -6.38 8.21
N GLY A 68 5.92 -5.32 8.17
CA GLY A 68 6.26 -4.04 7.56
C GLY A 68 6.43 -4.11 6.04
N THR A 69 6.89 -3.01 5.43
CA THR A 69 7.11 -2.89 3.98
C THR A 69 8.58 -2.97 3.57
N GLY A 70 9.52 -3.00 4.56
CA GLY A 70 10.96 -2.92 4.31
C GLY A 70 11.45 -1.53 3.87
N LYS A 71 10.61 -0.49 4.02
CA LYS A 71 10.99 0.91 3.81
C LYS A 71 10.72 1.71 5.08
N SER A 72 11.68 2.50 5.52
CA SER A 72 11.44 3.55 6.52
C SER A 72 10.75 4.72 5.82
N LYS A 73 9.60 5.14 6.34
CA LYS A 73 8.86 6.30 5.83
C LYS A 73 9.15 7.52 6.70
N ARG A 74 9.38 8.66 6.04
CA ARG A 74 9.44 9.94 6.71
C ARG A 74 8.03 10.47 6.91
N VAL A 75 7.70 10.80 8.15
CA VAL A 75 6.35 11.20 8.55
C VAL A 75 6.34 12.67 8.92
N ALA A 76 5.52 13.45 8.21
CA ALA A 76 5.21 14.83 8.55
C ALA A 76 3.87 14.90 9.29
N VAL A 77 3.82 15.67 10.37
CA VAL A 77 2.65 15.79 11.23
C VAL A 77 2.21 17.24 11.36
N PHE A 78 0.96 17.50 11.05
CA PHE A 78 0.28 18.75 11.35
C PHE A 78 -0.43 18.63 12.70
N ALA A 79 0.20 19.15 13.74
CA ALA A 79 -0.35 19.17 15.09
C ALA A 79 0.08 20.41 15.85
N GLN A 80 -0.71 20.82 16.87
CA GLN A 80 -0.45 21.97 17.70
C GLN A 80 -0.47 21.59 19.18
N GLY A 81 0.32 22.33 19.99
CA GLY A 81 0.35 22.14 21.45
C GLY A 81 0.82 20.74 21.86
N GLN A 82 0.12 20.12 22.80
CA GLN A 82 0.45 18.82 23.36
C GLN A 82 0.53 17.71 22.30
N LYS A 83 -0.36 17.72 21.30
CA LYS A 83 -0.34 16.74 20.20
C LYS A 83 0.96 16.80 19.36
N ALA A 84 1.58 17.98 19.28
CA ALA A 84 2.87 18.13 18.58
C ALA A 84 4.02 17.49 19.39
N GLU A 85 3.99 17.56 20.70
CA GLU A 85 4.96 16.88 21.58
C GLU A 85 4.78 15.38 21.54
N GLU A 86 3.54 14.89 21.58
CA GLU A 86 3.21 13.48 21.44
C GLU A 86 3.68 12.92 20.08
N ALA A 87 3.51 13.69 19.00
CA ALA A 87 3.98 13.32 17.68
C ALA A 87 5.51 13.19 17.62
N LYS A 88 6.23 14.15 18.23
CA LYS A 88 7.71 14.10 18.33
C LYS A 88 8.16 12.90 19.15
N ALA A 89 7.53 12.67 20.30
CA ALA A 89 7.81 11.51 21.16
C ALA A 89 7.55 10.17 20.47
N ALA A 90 6.52 10.11 19.62
CA ALA A 90 6.21 8.93 18.78
C ALA A 90 7.18 8.74 17.61
N GLY A 91 8.09 9.70 17.36
CA GLY A 91 9.12 9.62 16.34
C GLY A 91 8.74 10.26 15.01
N ALA A 92 7.86 11.24 14.95
CA ALA A 92 7.61 12.00 13.74
C ALA A 92 8.89 12.75 13.30
N ASP A 93 9.15 12.77 11.99
CA ASP A 93 10.38 13.38 11.46
C ASP A 93 10.23 14.90 11.32
N ILE A 94 9.04 15.36 10.94
CA ILE A 94 8.71 16.77 10.78
C ILE A 94 7.39 17.03 11.51
N VAL A 95 7.39 18.01 12.41
CA VAL A 95 6.16 18.43 13.12
C VAL A 95 6.06 19.95 13.01
N GLY A 96 4.94 20.44 12.51
CA GLY A 96 4.73 21.89 12.33
C GLY A 96 3.28 22.22 11.98
N MET A 97 3.02 23.51 11.78
CA MET A 97 1.73 24.03 11.30
C MET A 97 1.90 24.95 10.10
N ASP A 98 1.85 26.26 10.33
CA ASP A 98 1.97 27.26 9.27
C ASP A 98 3.37 27.27 8.64
N ASP A 99 4.40 27.02 9.43
CA ASP A 99 5.79 26.87 8.96
C ASP A 99 5.90 25.72 7.96
N LEU A 100 5.40 24.54 8.34
CA LEU A 100 5.38 23.38 7.46
C LEU A 100 4.49 23.60 6.23
N ALA A 101 3.38 24.32 6.38
CA ALA A 101 2.52 24.69 5.27
C ALA A 101 3.23 25.61 4.27
N ALA A 102 4.03 26.57 4.76
CA ALA A 102 4.83 27.46 3.92
C ALA A 102 5.92 26.70 3.16
N GLU A 103 6.61 25.77 3.82
CA GLU A 103 7.61 24.89 3.18
C GLU A 103 7.02 24.04 2.07
N ILE A 104 5.86 23.44 2.30
CA ILE A 104 5.14 22.64 1.30
C ILE A 104 4.72 23.52 0.10
N LYS A 105 4.22 24.73 0.33
CA LYS A 105 3.93 25.70 -0.74
C LYS A 105 5.17 26.09 -1.53
N ALA A 106 6.32 26.19 -0.86
CA ALA A 106 7.61 26.44 -1.50
C ALA A 106 8.18 25.22 -2.26
N GLY A 107 7.48 24.07 -2.21
CA GLY A 107 7.88 22.85 -2.92
C GLY A 107 8.79 21.90 -2.15
N LYS A 108 9.14 22.21 -0.92
CA LYS A 108 9.92 21.33 -0.04
C LYS A 108 9.00 20.24 0.53
N MET A 109 9.15 18.99 0.05
CA MET A 109 8.31 17.85 0.45
C MET A 109 9.19 16.63 0.67
N ASP A 110 9.99 16.67 1.73
CA ASP A 110 10.91 15.61 2.11
C ASP A 110 10.25 14.59 3.06
N PHE A 111 9.02 14.19 2.77
CA PHE A 111 8.24 13.23 3.55
C PHE A 111 7.41 12.31 2.65
N ASP A 112 7.10 11.13 3.16
CA ASP A 112 6.35 10.08 2.45
C ASP A 112 4.90 9.96 2.93
N VAL A 113 4.60 10.42 4.15
CA VAL A 113 3.27 10.37 4.75
C VAL A 113 2.98 11.66 5.49
N VAL A 114 1.76 12.17 5.33
CA VAL A 114 1.26 13.32 6.09
C VAL A 114 0.15 12.86 7.01
N ILE A 115 0.28 13.21 8.30
CA ILE A 115 -0.73 12.98 9.33
C ILE A 115 -1.20 14.34 9.82
N ALA A 116 -2.48 14.48 10.10
CA ALA A 116 -3.06 15.72 10.58
C ALA A 116 -4.03 15.47 11.74
N SER A 117 -4.03 16.35 12.73
CA SER A 117 -5.13 16.38 13.68
C SER A 117 -6.38 16.99 13.01
N PRO A 118 -7.60 16.67 13.46
CA PRO A 118 -8.82 17.23 12.89
C PRO A 118 -8.83 18.78 12.89
N ASP A 119 -8.25 19.37 13.93
CA ASP A 119 -8.19 20.83 14.14
C ASP A 119 -7.34 21.52 13.08
N THR A 120 -6.27 20.87 12.61
CA THR A 120 -5.32 21.43 11.63
C THR A 120 -5.75 21.22 10.18
N MET A 121 -6.82 20.47 9.93
CA MET A 121 -7.33 20.20 8.59
C MET A 121 -7.72 21.45 7.81
N ARG A 122 -8.05 22.55 8.49
CA ARG A 122 -8.32 23.85 7.85
C ARG A 122 -7.07 24.35 7.08
N ILE A 123 -5.90 24.24 7.68
CA ILE A 123 -4.61 24.66 7.06
C ILE A 123 -4.24 23.65 5.98
N VAL A 124 -4.29 22.34 6.28
CA VAL A 124 -3.96 21.28 5.33
C VAL A 124 -4.86 21.32 4.09
N GLY A 125 -6.13 21.71 4.25
CA GLY A 125 -7.06 21.90 3.14
C GLY A 125 -6.57 22.91 2.08
N THR A 126 -5.86 23.96 2.49
CA THR A 126 -5.27 24.95 1.56
C THR A 126 -4.14 24.37 0.71
N LEU A 127 -3.53 23.24 1.17
CA LEU A 127 -2.46 22.53 0.48
C LEU A 127 -2.98 21.43 -0.46
N GLY A 128 -4.29 21.31 -0.59
CA GLY A 128 -4.94 20.24 -1.38
C GLY A 128 -4.48 20.19 -2.83
N GLN A 129 -4.19 21.36 -3.45
CA GLN A 129 -3.68 21.45 -4.82
C GLN A 129 -2.27 20.88 -4.98
N VAL A 130 -1.45 20.90 -3.90
CA VAL A 130 -0.06 20.44 -3.90
C VAL A 130 0.01 18.97 -3.43
N LEU A 131 -0.66 18.64 -2.33
CA LEU A 131 -0.63 17.31 -1.72
C LEU A 131 -1.54 16.29 -2.44
N GLY A 132 -2.65 16.76 -3.03
CA GLY A 132 -3.65 15.91 -3.70
C GLY A 132 -3.08 15.09 -4.86
N PRO A 133 -2.44 15.71 -5.87
CA PRO A 133 -1.87 14.99 -7.01
C PRO A 133 -0.78 13.98 -6.63
N ARG A 134 -0.07 14.23 -5.52
CA ARG A 134 0.97 13.33 -5.00
C ARG A 134 0.43 12.21 -4.10
N GLY A 135 -0.88 12.20 -3.83
CA GLY A 135 -1.50 11.20 -2.96
C GLY A 135 -1.17 11.36 -1.47
N LEU A 136 -0.57 12.49 -1.07
CA LEU A 136 -0.12 12.77 0.30
C LEU A 136 -1.20 13.45 1.16
N MET A 137 -2.36 13.77 0.59
CA MET A 137 -3.45 14.43 1.31
C MET A 137 -3.99 13.53 2.42
N PRO A 138 -3.98 13.99 3.70
CA PRO A 138 -4.55 13.24 4.81
C PRO A 138 -6.03 12.92 4.61
N ASN A 139 -6.46 11.75 5.07
CA ASN A 139 -7.84 11.33 4.94
C ASN A 139 -8.30 10.51 6.16
N PRO A 140 -9.50 10.79 6.73
CA PRO A 140 -10.04 10.05 7.87
C PRO A 140 -10.22 8.55 7.58
N LYS A 141 -10.64 8.18 6.36
CA LYS A 141 -10.87 6.76 5.97
C LYS A 141 -9.60 5.91 6.00
N VAL A 142 -8.44 6.54 5.91
CA VAL A 142 -7.11 5.89 5.93
C VAL A 142 -6.47 5.97 7.32
N GLY A 143 -7.09 6.72 8.25
CA GLY A 143 -6.56 6.92 9.58
C GLY A 143 -5.39 7.92 9.66
N THR A 144 -5.18 8.73 8.62
CA THR A 144 -4.16 9.81 8.61
C THR A 144 -4.71 11.15 9.12
N VAL A 145 -6.02 11.24 9.36
CA VAL A 145 -6.66 12.32 10.13
C VAL A 145 -7.23 11.71 11.39
N THR A 146 -6.61 11.95 12.52
CA THR A 146 -6.99 11.36 13.81
C THR A 146 -6.65 12.30 14.96
N ALA A 147 -7.39 12.15 16.07
CA ALA A 147 -7.07 12.81 17.32
C ALA A 147 -5.86 12.18 18.02
N ASP A 148 -5.67 10.86 17.88
CA ASP A 148 -4.52 10.11 18.38
C ASP A 148 -3.39 10.10 17.32
N VAL A 149 -2.60 11.13 17.38
CA VAL A 149 -1.49 11.34 16.45
C VAL A 149 -0.32 10.35 16.74
N ALA A 150 -0.11 10.01 18.01
CA ALA A 150 0.99 9.13 18.41
C ALA A 150 0.84 7.72 17.81
N THR A 151 -0.35 7.12 17.91
CA THR A 151 -0.63 5.81 17.31
C THR A 151 -0.55 5.87 15.79
N ALA A 152 -1.04 6.95 15.15
CA ALA A 152 -0.95 7.10 13.70
C ALA A 152 0.51 7.16 13.20
N VAL A 153 1.39 7.87 13.91
CA VAL A 153 2.84 7.94 13.59
C VAL A 153 3.49 6.57 13.74
N LYS A 154 3.22 5.85 14.84
CA LYS A 154 3.72 4.49 15.05
C LYS A 154 3.29 3.54 13.93
N ASN A 155 2.01 3.56 13.55
CA ASN A 155 1.47 2.73 12.48
C ASN A 155 2.11 3.08 11.13
N ALA A 156 2.29 4.37 10.81
CA ALA A 156 2.92 4.81 9.59
C ALA A 156 4.38 4.33 9.49
N LYS A 157 5.12 4.34 10.61
CA LYS A 157 6.50 3.83 10.68
C LYS A 157 6.58 2.30 10.73
N ALA A 158 5.59 1.63 11.32
CA ALA A 158 5.49 0.16 11.33
C ALA A 158 5.20 -0.46 9.95
N GLY A 159 5.00 0.36 8.91
CA GLY A 159 4.78 -0.15 7.55
C GLY A 159 3.31 -0.18 7.15
N GLN A 160 2.52 0.80 7.61
CA GLN A 160 1.16 0.98 7.12
C GLN A 160 1.15 1.21 5.61
N VAL A 161 0.36 0.41 4.89
CA VAL A 161 0.10 0.55 3.46
C VAL A 161 -1.30 1.08 3.25
N GLN A 162 -1.37 2.17 2.50
CA GLN A 162 -2.64 2.73 2.05
C GLN A 162 -3.00 2.15 0.69
N PHE A 163 -4.25 1.77 0.52
CA PHE A 163 -4.73 1.30 -0.77
C PHE A 163 -6.03 1.99 -1.17
N ARG A 164 -6.18 2.16 -2.45
CA ARG A 164 -7.35 2.73 -3.08
C ARG A 164 -7.65 1.97 -4.36
N VAL A 165 -8.93 1.68 -4.58
CA VAL A 165 -9.36 1.10 -5.85
C VAL A 165 -9.21 2.13 -6.99
N ASP A 166 -8.73 1.66 -8.13
CA ASP A 166 -8.65 2.45 -9.35
C ASP A 166 -9.98 2.41 -10.14
N LYS A 167 -10.02 3.07 -11.30
CA LYS A 167 -11.21 3.13 -12.16
C LYS A 167 -11.60 1.76 -12.76
N ALA A 168 -10.66 0.82 -12.80
CA ALA A 168 -10.88 -0.55 -13.31
C ALA A 168 -11.31 -1.53 -12.21
N GLY A 169 -11.45 -1.08 -10.97
CA GLY A 169 -11.80 -1.95 -9.84
C GLY A 169 -10.61 -2.74 -9.30
N ILE A 170 -9.38 -2.29 -9.54
CA ILE A 170 -8.16 -2.96 -9.10
C ILE A 170 -7.53 -2.18 -7.94
N VAL A 171 -7.07 -2.91 -6.93
CA VAL A 171 -6.27 -2.39 -5.82
C VAL A 171 -4.82 -2.79 -6.03
N HIS A 172 -3.92 -1.83 -5.92
CA HIS A 172 -2.47 -2.04 -5.99
C HIS A 172 -1.86 -1.74 -4.62
N ALA A 173 -1.00 -2.65 -4.15
CA ALA A 173 -0.30 -2.49 -2.89
C ALA A 173 1.05 -3.20 -2.90
N THR A 174 2.04 -2.66 -2.18
CA THR A 174 3.32 -3.31 -1.95
C THR A 174 3.22 -4.16 -0.69
N ILE A 175 3.57 -5.44 -0.77
CA ILE A 175 3.55 -6.39 0.36
C ILE A 175 4.91 -6.61 1.00
N GLY A 176 5.99 -6.15 0.39
CA GLY A 176 7.34 -6.25 0.92
C GLY A 176 8.43 -6.11 -0.12
N ARG A 177 9.59 -6.64 0.20
CA ARG A 177 10.79 -6.61 -0.63
C ARG A 177 11.21 -8.02 -1.04
N ARG A 178 12.01 -8.13 -2.11
CA ARG A 178 12.65 -9.38 -2.53
C ARG A 178 13.49 -10.01 -1.40
N SER A 179 14.12 -9.18 -0.58
CA SER A 179 14.93 -9.60 0.58
C SER A 179 14.14 -10.29 1.69
N PHE A 180 12.81 -10.14 1.71
CA PHE A 180 11.95 -10.79 2.71
C PHE A 180 11.82 -12.29 2.47
N ASP A 181 11.70 -13.05 3.55
CA ASP A 181 11.36 -14.47 3.48
C ASP A 181 9.95 -14.67 2.90
N SER A 182 9.70 -15.84 2.30
CA SER A 182 8.42 -16.14 1.68
C SER A 182 7.28 -16.12 2.69
N ASP A 183 7.53 -16.56 3.93
CA ASP A 183 6.54 -16.59 5.02
C ASP A 183 6.14 -15.18 5.45
N LYS A 184 7.10 -14.24 5.51
CA LYS A 184 6.81 -12.83 5.81
C LYS A 184 5.95 -12.18 4.72
N LEU A 185 6.22 -12.49 3.46
CA LEU A 185 5.43 -11.99 2.33
C LEU A 185 4.02 -12.61 2.33
N LEU A 186 3.91 -13.88 2.68
CA LEU A 186 2.62 -14.57 2.82
C LEU A 186 1.77 -13.92 3.92
N GLY A 187 2.34 -13.71 5.11
CA GLY A 187 1.64 -13.06 6.22
C GLY A 187 1.18 -11.65 5.89
N ASN A 188 2.03 -10.86 5.18
CA ASN A 188 1.66 -9.52 4.71
C ASN A 188 0.53 -9.57 3.68
N LEU A 189 0.56 -10.54 2.75
CA LEU A 189 -0.49 -10.70 1.76
C LEU A 189 -1.82 -11.10 2.40
N GLN A 190 -1.81 -12.02 3.36
CA GLN A 190 -3.00 -12.40 4.12
C GLN A 190 -3.61 -11.22 4.86
N ALA A 191 -2.79 -10.44 5.60
CA ALA A 191 -3.25 -9.24 6.29
C ALA A 191 -3.90 -8.22 5.34
N LEU A 192 -3.35 -8.05 4.13
CA LEU A 192 -3.93 -7.18 3.11
C LEU A 192 -5.28 -7.71 2.62
N ILE A 193 -5.40 -9.00 2.35
CA ILE A 193 -6.64 -9.62 1.85
C ILE A 193 -7.73 -9.57 2.93
N ASP A 194 -7.39 -9.80 4.19
CA ASP A 194 -8.31 -9.67 5.31
C ASP A 194 -8.81 -8.23 5.47
N ALA A 195 -7.91 -7.25 5.32
CA ALA A 195 -8.28 -5.84 5.32
C ALA A 195 -9.22 -5.49 4.15
N LEU A 196 -8.99 -6.07 2.96
CA LEU A 196 -9.88 -5.90 1.81
C LEU A 196 -11.25 -6.53 2.06
N ASN A 197 -11.30 -7.72 2.64
CA ASN A 197 -12.55 -8.40 2.98
C ASN A 197 -13.36 -7.62 4.03
N LYS A 198 -12.68 -7.06 5.05
CA LYS A 198 -13.30 -6.17 6.05
C LYS A 198 -13.82 -4.87 5.43
N ALA A 199 -13.15 -4.35 4.41
CA ALA A 199 -13.53 -3.13 3.70
C ALA A 199 -14.57 -3.36 2.58
N LYS A 200 -15.10 -4.58 2.43
CA LYS A 200 -16.10 -4.91 1.41
C LYS A 200 -17.36 -4.05 1.58
N PRO A 201 -17.78 -3.30 0.54
CA PRO A 201 -19.01 -2.53 0.60
C PRO A 201 -20.24 -3.45 0.66
N ALA A 202 -21.25 -3.08 1.45
CA ALA A 202 -22.51 -3.81 1.54
C ALA A 202 -23.26 -3.88 0.19
N SER A 203 -23.07 -2.86 -0.66
CA SER A 203 -23.65 -2.81 -2.01
C SER A 203 -22.98 -3.72 -3.03
N SER A 204 -21.83 -4.34 -2.69
CA SER A 204 -21.13 -5.28 -3.58
C SER A 204 -21.80 -6.65 -3.57
N LYS A 205 -22.35 -7.06 -4.74
CA LYS A 205 -22.98 -8.37 -4.95
C LYS A 205 -22.03 -9.32 -5.69
N GLY A 206 -22.12 -10.61 -5.39
CA GLY A 206 -21.34 -11.67 -6.05
C GLY A 206 -19.93 -11.82 -5.53
N ILE A 207 -19.02 -12.35 -6.39
CA ILE A 207 -17.63 -12.63 -6.05
C ILE A 207 -16.86 -11.33 -5.88
N TYR A 208 -16.36 -11.09 -4.67
CA TYR A 208 -15.64 -9.86 -4.34
C TYR A 208 -14.18 -9.87 -4.81
N LEU A 209 -13.44 -10.94 -4.48
CA LEU A 209 -12.06 -11.13 -4.95
C LEU A 209 -12.08 -11.92 -6.27
N LYS A 210 -11.90 -11.26 -7.40
CA LYS A 210 -11.95 -11.89 -8.72
C LYS A 210 -10.62 -12.48 -9.15
N LYS A 211 -9.54 -11.68 -9.03
CA LYS A 211 -8.19 -12.07 -9.46
C LYS A 211 -7.17 -11.45 -8.53
N VAL A 212 -6.13 -12.22 -8.22
CA VAL A 212 -4.94 -11.75 -7.50
C VAL A 212 -3.72 -12.02 -8.36
N ALA A 213 -2.84 -11.07 -8.50
CA ALA A 213 -1.58 -11.22 -9.20
C ALA A 213 -0.45 -10.62 -8.36
N LEU A 214 0.69 -11.30 -8.35
CA LEU A 214 1.92 -10.86 -7.71
C LEU A 214 2.94 -10.49 -8.77
N SER A 215 3.71 -9.45 -8.53
CA SER A 215 4.79 -9.04 -9.43
C SER A 215 5.95 -8.42 -8.65
N SER A 216 7.16 -8.49 -9.19
CA SER A 216 8.26 -7.67 -8.71
C SER A 216 8.40 -6.42 -9.56
N THR A 217 9.12 -5.41 -9.07
CA THR A 217 9.25 -4.10 -9.75
C THR A 217 9.67 -4.23 -11.21
N MET A 218 10.62 -5.08 -11.51
CA MET A 218 11.18 -5.26 -12.87
C MET A 218 11.06 -6.70 -13.39
N GLY A 219 10.42 -7.59 -12.63
CA GLY A 219 10.30 -9.00 -12.96
C GLY A 219 8.99 -9.37 -13.66
N VAL A 220 8.55 -10.59 -13.44
CA VAL A 220 7.32 -11.16 -14.03
C VAL A 220 6.13 -10.97 -13.12
N GLY A 221 4.93 -10.97 -13.70
CA GLY A 221 3.68 -11.09 -12.99
C GLY A 221 3.17 -12.53 -13.01
N ALA A 222 2.82 -13.06 -11.85
CA ALA A 222 2.23 -14.38 -11.68
C ALA A 222 0.80 -14.24 -11.14
N ARG A 223 -0.15 -14.95 -11.75
CA ARG A 223 -1.53 -15.01 -11.23
C ARG A 223 -1.61 -16.03 -10.11
N VAL A 224 -2.24 -15.63 -9.02
CA VAL A 224 -2.41 -16.48 -7.84
C VAL A 224 -3.81 -17.09 -7.83
N ASP A 225 -3.90 -18.35 -7.48
CA ASP A 225 -5.18 -18.99 -7.20
C ASP A 225 -5.72 -18.47 -5.86
N VAL A 226 -6.88 -17.80 -5.92
CA VAL A 226 -7.52 -17.17 -4.75
C VAL A 226 -7.89 -18.23 -3.69
N ALA A 227 -8.22 -19.47 -4.11
CA ALA A 227 -8.57 -20.54 -3.19
C ALA A 227 -7.39 -20.91 -2.26
N THR A 228 -6.15 -20.85 -2.77
CA THR A 228 -4.95 -21.18 -1.99
C THR A 228 -4.60 -20.12 -0.95
N ILE A 229 -5.07 -18.88 -1.14
CA ILE A 229 -4.85 -17.79 -0.18
C ILE A 229 -5.71 -17.98 1.06
N ALA A 230 -6.98 -18.39 0.87
CA ALA A 230 -7.91 -18.65 1.96
C ALA A 230 -7.53 -19.89 2.78
N ALA A 231 -6.82 -20.86 2.18
CA ALA A 231 -6.40 -22.10 2.81
C ALA A 231 -5.07 -22.01 3.57
N ALA A 232 -4.30 -20.93 3.37
CA ALA A 232 -3.02 -20.77 4.06
C ALA A 232 -3.27 -20.43 5.55
N PRO A 233 -2.67 -21.18 6.51
CA PRO A 233 -2.89 -20.93 7.92
C PRO A 233 -2.45 -19.52 8.30
N ALA A 234 -3.36 -18.78 8.97
CA ALA A 234 -2.98 -17.52 9.60
C ALA A 234 -1.93 -17.82 10.66
N GLN A 235 -0.70 -17.31 10.49
CA GLN A 235 0.31 -17.40 11.53
C GLN A 235 -0.16 -16.52 12.69
N ALA A 236 -0.39 -17.15 13.84
CA ALA A 236 -0.74 -16.52 15.11
C ALA A 236 0.42 -15.67 15.66
#